data_6f8cc37a3221ae1d93444e2143845f3a
#
_entry.id   6f8cc37a3221ae1d93444e2143845f3a
#
_cell.length_a   1.000
_cell.length_b   1.000
_cell.length_c   1.000
_cell.angle_alpha   90.00
_cell.angle_beta   90.00
_cell.angle_gamma   90.00
#
_symmetry.space_group_name_H-M   'P 1'
#
loop_
_entity.id
_entity.type
_entity.pdbx_description
1 polymer ?
#
loop_
_entity_poly.entity_id
_entity_poly.type
_entity_poly.pdbx_seq_one_letter_code
_entity_poly.pdbx_strand_id
1 'polypeptide(L)'
;MDELLEAAIEEARAGLAEGGIPIGAALAIDGEIVGRGHNRRIQRGSPVLHAEMDCLENAGRLPAASYRRAVLCSTLSPCDMCSGAILLYGIPKVIVGENRSFRGPEDYLRSRGVELDIVDSEECRRLMLDFVAANPTLWDEDIGETS
;
A
#
# COMPACT_ATOMS: atom_id res chain seq x y z
N MET A 1 -4.21 9.70 12.94
CA MET A 1 -3.47 8.78 12.05
C MET A 1 -2.78 9.51 10.90
N ASP A 2 -2.69 10.82 11.01
CA ASP A 2 -2.02 11.65 10.00
C ASP A 2 -0.55 11.27 9.84
N GLU A 3 0.12 10.93 10.95
CA GLU A 3 1.52 10.49 10.92
C GLU A 3 1.73 9.23 10.08
N LEU A 4 0.78 8.30 10.13
CA LEU A 4 0.88 7.06 9.39
C LEU A 4 0.73 7.31 7.89
N LEU A 5 -0.22 8.15 7.51
CA LEU A 5 -0.39 8.55 6.11
C LEU A 5 0.82 9.33 5.61
N GLU A 6 1.36 10.24 6.41
CA GLU A 6 2.56 10.99 6.05
C GLU A 6 3.74 10.06 5.80
N ALA A 7 3.93 9.04 6.67
CA ALA A 7 4.99 8.06 6.49
C ALA A 7 4.81 7.30 5.17
N ALA A 8 3.59 6.90 4.86
CA ALA A 8 3.30 6.20 3.60
C ALA A 8 3.57 7.11 2.38
N ILE A 9 3.20 8.38 2.47
CA ILE A 9 3.45 9.34 1.38
C ILE A 9 4.95 9.58 1.20
N GLU A 10 5.71 9.70 2.28
CA GLU A 10 7.17 9.83 2.21
C GLU A 10 7.77 8.62 1.50
N GLU A 11 7.28 7.41 1.80
CA GLU A 11 7.74 6.21 1.11
C GLU A 11 7.40 6.22 -0.37
N ALA A 12 6.20 6.69 -0.73
CA ALA A 12 5.82 6.84 -2.14
C ALA A 12 6.77 7.78 -2.87
N ARG A 13 7.12 8.90 -2.26
CA ARG A 13 8.06 9.87 -2.84
C ARG A 13 9.46 9.28 -2.97
N ALA A 14 9.90 8.52 -1.96
CA ALA A 14 11.20 7.86 -2.00
C ALA A 14 11.27 6.89 -3.17
N GLY A 15 10.22 6.10 -3.36
CA GLY A 15 10.13 5.16 -4.48
C GLY A 15 10.16 5.87 -5.83
N LEU A 16 9.44 6.99 -5.95
CA LEU A 16 9.45 7.80 -7.18
C LEU A 16 10.85 8.34 -7.47
N ALA A 17 11.55 8.83 -6.44
CA ALA A 17 12.91 9.35 -6.58
C ALA A 17 13.89 8.27 -7.04
N GLU A 18 13.61 7.01 -6.73
CA GLU A 18 14.40 5.85 -7.19
C GLU A 18 14.03 5.40 -8.60
N GLY A 19 13.07 6.04 -9.23
CA GLY A 19 12.58 5.65 -10.56
C GLY A 19 11.47 4.62 -10.52
N GLY A 20 10.89 4.35 -9.37
CA GLY A 20 9.83 3.36 -9.18
C GLY A 20 8.43 3.94 -9.17
N ILE A 21 7.46 3.06 -8.97
CA ILE A 21 6.04 3.42 -8.89
C ILE A 21 5.78 4.11 -7.54
N PRO A 22 5.15 5.30 -7.54
CA PRO A 22 5.00 6.09 -6.31
C PRO A 22 3.87 5.61 -5.41
N ILE A 23 4.03 4.43 -4.85
CA ILE A 23 3.12 3.87 -3.87
C ILE A 23 3.92 3.55 -2.61
N GLY A 24 3.42 4.00 -1.47
CA GLY A 24 4.07 3.79 -0.18
C GLY A 24 3.11 3.19 0.83
N ALA A 25 3.66 2.56 1.85
CA ALA A 25 2.89 1.96 2.92
C ALA A 25 3.63 2.08 4.25
N ALA A 26 2.87 2.06 5.33
CA ALA A 26 3.40 2.04 6.69
C ALA A 26 2.48 1.22 7.58
N LEU A 27 3.07 0.52 8.54
CA LEU A 27 2.36 -0.35 9.47
C LEU A 27 2.57 0.17 10.89
N ALA A 28 1.48 0.38 11.62
CA ALA A 28 1.54 0.78 13.02
C ALA A 28 0.91 -0.29 13.91
N ILE A 29 1.48 -0.49 15.09
CA ILE A 29 0.92 -1.35 16.12
C ILE A 29 0.87 -0.54 17.40
N ASP A 30 -0.32 -0.45 18.00
CA ASP A 30 -0.55 0.32 19.23
C ASP A 30 -0.04 1.78 19.07
N GLY A 31 -0.25 2.36 17.90
CA GLY A 31 0.12 3.75 17.62
C GLY A 31 1.57 3.98 17.21
N GLU A 32 2.38 2.94 17.16
CA GLU A 32 3.81 3.05 16.86
C GLU A 32 4.09 2.44 15.48
N ILE A 33 4.80 3.18 14.62
CA ILE A 33 5.18 2.68 13.29
C ILE A 33 6.27 1.64 13.44
N VAL A 34 5.99 0.43 12.98
CA VAL A 34 6.91 -0.72 13.08
C VAL A 34 7.46 -1.17 11.74
N GLY A 35 6.92 -0.65 10.65
CA GLY A 35 7.41 -0.97 9.31
C GLY A 35 6.98 0.07 8.30
N ARG A 36 7.82 0.28 7.29
CA ARG A 36 7.56 1.18 6.17
C ARG A 36 8.07 0.51 4.92
N GLY A 37 7.45 0.82 3.79
CA GLY A 37 7.90 0.28 2.51
C GLY A 37 7.31 1.04 1.35
N HIS A 38 7.85 0.78 0.16
CA HIS A 38 7.32 1.34 -1.08
C HIS A 38 7.46 0.32 -2.20
N ASN A 39 6.74 0.54 -3.28
CA ASN A 39 6.76 -0.36 -4.42
C ASN A 39 8.18 -0.44 -5.01
N ARG A 40 8.70 -1.67 -5.16
CA ARG A 40 10.05 -1.92 -5.67
C ARG A 40 10.06 -2.79 -6.92
N ARG A 41 8.94 -2.83 -7.62
CA ARG A 41 8.84 -3.62 -8.84
C ARG A 41 9.96 -3.29 -9.82
N ILE A 42 10.16 -2.00 -10.07
CA ILE A 42 11.16 -1.52 -11.01
C ILE A 42 12.56 -1.64 -10.42
N GLN A 43 12.75 -1.20 -9.18
CA GLN A 43 14.05 -1.14 -8.55
C GLN A 43 14.68 -2.53 -8.37
N ARG A 44 13.86 -3.55 -8.11
CA ARG A 44 14.35 -4.92 -7.84
C ARG A 44 13.90 -5.95 -8.88
N GLY A 45 13.17 -5.53 -9.91
CA GLY A 45 12.61 -6.49 -10.86
C GLY A 45 11.71 -7.51 -10.18
N SER A 46 10.91 -7.08 -9.20
CA SER A 46 10.09 -7.97 -8.39
C SER A 46 8.61 -7.85 -8.74
N PRO A 47 7.92 -8.97 -9.01
CA PRO A 47 6.48 -8.92 -9.26
C PRO A 47 5.65 -8.81 -7.99
N VAL A 48 6.23 -9.05 -6.81
CA VAL A 48 5.49 -9.13 -5.55
C VAL A 48 5.75 -7.97 -4.59
N LEU A 49 6.81 -7.19 -4.80
CA LEU A 49 7.14 -6.11 -3.87
C LEU A 49 6.32 -4.86 -4.12
N HIS A 50 5.01 -4.98 -3.99
CA HIS A 50 4.13 -3.84 -3.82
C HIS A 50 4.47 -3.16 -2.49
N ALA A 51 4.02 -1.93 -2.31
CA ALA A 51 4.35 -1.15 -1.11
C ALA A 51 3.96 -1.89 0.18
N GLU A 52 2.78 -2.48 0.18
CA GLU A 52 2.27 -3.20 1.35
C GLU A 52 3.14 -4.42 1.66
N MET A 53 3.54 -5.17 0.64
CA MET A 53 4.39 -6.36 0.80
C MET A 53 5.78 -5.95 1.29
N ASP A 54 6.34 -4.89 0.73
CA ASP A 54 7.64 -4.36 1.16
C ASP A 54 7.57 -3.89 2.62
N CYS A 55 6.47 -3.25 2.99
CA CYS A 55 6.22 -2.78 4.34
C CYS A 55 6.19 -3.95 5.33
N LEU A 56 5.45 -5.01 5.01
CA LEU A 56 5.37 -6.19 5.86
C LEU A 56 6.73 -6.89 5.99
N GLU A 57 7.48 -6.97 4.89
CA GLU A 57 8.83 -7.52 4.88
C GLU A 57 9.74 -6.74 5.82
N ASN A 58 9.69 -5.41 5.75
CA ASN A 58 10.53 -4.55 6.57
C ASN A 58 10.12 -4.56 8.05
N ALA A 59 8.84 -4.74 8.35
CA ALA A 59 8.37 -4.88 9.73
C ALA A 59 8.93 -6.15 10.37
N GLY A 60 9.19 -7.16 9.56
CA GLY A 60 9.76 -8.41 10.01
C GLY A 60 8.71 -9.39 10.54
N ARG A 61 9.19 -10.51 11.06
CA ARG A 61 8.31 -11.57 11.56
C ARG A 61 7.81 -11.22 12.95
N LEU A 62 6.54 -10.84 13.02
CA LEU A 62 5.88 -10.48 14.28
C LEU A 62 4.96 -11.61 14.74
N PRO A 63 4.67 -11.70 16.05
CA PRO A 63 3.66 -12.65 16.53
C PRO A 63 2.30 -12.38 15.91
N ALA A 64 1.51 -13.43 15.70
CA ALA A 64 0.18 -13.30 15.09
C ALA A 64 -0.70 -12.28 15.82
N ALA A 65 -0.63 -12.24 17.14
CA ALA A 65 -1.42 -11.29 17.95
C ALA A 65 -1.08 -9.83 17.66
N SER A 66 0.16 -9.55 17.25
CA SER A 66 0.57 -8.18 16.94
C SER A 66 -0.13 -7.65 15.69
N TYR A 67 -0.23 -8.48 14.65
CA TYR A 67 -0.92 -8.07 13.41
C TYR A 67 -2.39 -7.75 13.67
N ARG A 68 -3.02 -8.40 14.64
CA ARG A 68 -4.44 -8.18 14.96
C ARG A 68 -4.69 -6.85 15.65
N ARG A 69 -3.62 -6.17 16.08
CA ARG A 69 -3.69 -4.81 16.64
C ARG A 69 -3.12 -3.77 15.68
N ALA A 70 -2.81 -4.18 14.45
CA ALA A 70 -2.13 -3.32 13.50
C ALA A 70 -3.10 -2.46 12.71
N VAL A 71 -2.58 -1.33 12.23
CA VAL A 71 -3.21 -0.49 11.22
C VAL A 71 -2.21 -0.38 10.07
N LEU A 72 -2.64 -0.77 8.87
CA LEU A 72 -1.83 -0.62 7.68
C LEU A 72 -2.32 0.59 6.90
N CYS A 73 -1.40 1.45 6.51
CA CYS A 73 -1.72 2.57 5.62
C CYS A 73 -1.03 2.34 4.29
N SER A 74 -1.77 2.46 3.20
CA SER A 74 -1.22 2.43 1.85
C SER A 74 -1.72 3.67 1.11
N THR A 75 -0.84 4.28 0.30
CA THR A 75 -1.22 5.47 -0.46
C THR A 75 -2.23 5.16 -1.55
N LEU A 76 -2.34 3.89 -1.95
CA LEU A 76 -3.29 3.44 -2.97
C LEU A 76 -4.06 2.24 -2.44
N SER A 77 -5.30 2.07 -2.91
CA SER A 77 -6.15 0.92 -2.57
C SER A 77 -5.39 -0.40 -2.79
N PRO A 78 -5.40 -1.33 -1.83
CA PRO A 78 -4.63 -2.57 -1.96
C PRO A 78 -5.20 -3.50 -3.03
N CYS A 79 -4.30 -4.08 -3.84
CA CYS A 79 -4.67 -5.05 -4.87
C CYS A 79 -5.05 -6.40 -4.24
N ASP A 80 -5.40 -7.37 -5.08
CA ASP A 80 -5.78 -8.71 -4.62
C ASP A 80 -4.68 -9.38 -3.78
N MET A 81 -3.43 -9.27 -4.21
CA MET A 81 -2.29 -9.87 -3.50
C MET A 81 -2.12 -9.26 -2.11
N CYS A 82 -2.12 -7.93 -2.03
CA CYS A 82 -1.94 -7.24 -0.76
C CYS A 82 -3.16 -7.41 0.14
N SER A 83 -4.35 -7.46 -0.44
CA SER A 83 -5.59 -7.76 0.30
C SER A 83 -5.54 -9.16 0.89
N GLY A 84 -4.99 -10.13 0.16
CA GLY A 84 -4.77 -11.48 0.68
C GLY A 84 -3.86 -11.48 1.89
N ALA A 85 -2.77 -10.70 1.86
CA ALA A 85 -1.86 -10.58 3.00
C ALA A 85 -2.57 -9.94 4.21
N ILE A 86 -3.35 -8.90 3.99
CA ILE A 86 -4.14 -8.25 5.05
C ILE A 86 -5.05 -9.27 5.74
N LEU A 87 -5.74 -10.07 4.95
CA LEU A 87 -6.66 -11.08 5.47
C LEU A 87 -5.92 -12.22 6.17
N LEU A 88 -4.81 -12.67 5.58
CA LEU A 88 -4.01 -13.76 6.14
C LEU A 88 -3.52 -13.44 7.56
N TYR A 89 -3.01 -12.22 7.76
CA TYR A 89 -2.46 -11.82 9.04
C TYR A 89 -3.51 -11.21 9.98
N GLY A 90 -4.74 -11.03 9.51
CA GLY A 90 -5.82 -10.52 10.34
C GLY A 90 -5.66 -9.06 10.73
N ILE A 91 -5.07 -8.26 9.86
CA ILE A 91 -4.94 -6.82 10.07
C ILE A 91 -6.34 -6.21 10.04
N PRO A 92 -6.81 -5.58 11.14
CA PRO A 92 -8.22 -5.20 11.25
C PRO A 92 -8.58 -3.88 10.58
N LYS A 93 -7.59 -3.03 10.31
CA LYS A 93 -7.86 -1.70 9.77
C LYS A 93 -6.83 -1.31 8.73
N VAL A 94 -7.31 -0.74 7.62
CA VAL A 94 -6.47 -0.21 6.54
C VAL A 94 -6.89 1.21 6.25
N ILE A 95 -5.92 2.12 6.24
CA ILE A 95 -6.10 3.50 5.79
C ILE A 95 -5.62 3.55 4.35
N VAL A 96 -6.46 4.06 3.45
CA VAL A 96 -6.19 4.12 2.02
C VAL A 96 -6.05 5.58 1.61
N GLY A 97 -4.91 5.95 1.05
CA GLY A 97 -4.68 7.33 0.61
C GLY A 97 -5.65 7.75 -0.47
N GLU A 98 -5.84 6.94 -1.51
CA GLU A 98 -6.83 7.20 -2.55
C GLU A 98 -7.22 5.89 -3.24
N ASN A 99 -8.38 5.86 -3.86
CA ASN A 99 -8.87 4.70 -4.61
C ASN A 99 -9.43 5.08 -5.98
N ARG A 100 -9.03 6.22 -6.51
CA ARG A 100 -9.50 6.70 -7.82
C ARG A 100 -8.62 6.20 -8.96
N SER A 101 -7.30 6.17 -8.76
CA SER A 101 -6.36 5.66 -9.76
C SER A 101 -6.50 4.16 -9.93
N PHE A 102 -6.83 3.47 -8.85
CA PHE A 102 -7.05 2.03 -8.82
C PHE A 102 -7.89 1.71 -7.59
N ARG A 103 -8.85 0.81 -7.75
CA ARG A 103 -9.66 0.33 -6.64
C ARG A 103 -9.55 -1.18 -6.59
N GLY A 104 -8.98 -1.70 -5.49
CA GLY A 104 -8.86 -3.13 -5.25
C GLY A 104 -10.18 -3.72 -4.72
N PRO A 105 -10.15 -4.96 -4.17
CA PRO A 105 -11.34 -5.66 -3.70
C PRO A 105 -11.82 -5.13 -2.34
N GLU A 106 -12.13 -3.84 -2.26
CA GLU A 106 -12.51 -3.16 -1.01
C GLU A 106 -13.76 -3.75 -0.38
N ASP A 107 -14.77 -4.05 -1.21
CA ASP A 107 -16.01 -4.62 -0.70
C ASP A 107 -15.79 -6.00 -0.10
N TYR A 108 -14.89 -6.79 -0.71
CA TYR A 108 -14.52 -8.08 -0.16
C TYR A 108 -13.80 -7.96 1.18
N LEU A 109 -12.85 -7.01 1.29
CA LEU A 109 -12.17 -6.74 2.56
C LEU A 109 -13.17 -6.38 3.65
N ARG A 110 -14.12 -5.50 3.35
CA ARG A 110 -15.16 -5.12 4.30
C ARG A 110 -16.03 -6.30 4.69
N SER A 111 -16.37 -7.17 3.74
CA SER A 111 -17.16 -8.36 4.00
C SER A 111 -16.45 -9.33 4.94
N ARG A 112 -15.11 -9.26 4.99
CA ARG A 112 -14.28 -10.09 5.85
C ARG A 112 -13.94 -9.39 7.16
N GLY A 113 -14.55 -8.25 7.45
CA GLY A 113 -14.40 -7.55 8.73
C GLY A 113 -13.28 -6.52 8.79
N VAL A 114 -12.63 -6.23 7.67
CA VAL A 114 -11.59 -5.19 7.64
C VAL A 114 -12.24 -3.82 7.54
N GLU A 115 -11.86 -2.93 8.44
CA GLU A 115 -12.29 -1.53 8.37
C GLU A 115 -11.39 -0.79 7.38
N LEU A 116 -12.00 -0.11 6.40
CA LEU A 116 -11.28 0.70 5.43
C LEU A 116 -11.62 2.17 5.64
N ASP A 117 -10.60 3.00 5.78
CA ASP A 117 -10.73 4.45 5.87
C ASP A 117 -10.13 5.05 4.59
N ILE A 118 -10.99 5.51 3.68
CA ILE A 118 -10.55 6.11 2.43
C ILE A 118 -10.38 7.61 2.65
N VAL A 119 -9.13 8.07 2.64
CA VAL A 119 -8.81 9.47 2.91
C VAL A 119 -9.15 10.38 1.73
N ASP A 120 -9.04 9.85 0.50
CA ASP A 120 -9.20 10.60 -0.74
C ASP A 120 -8.17 11.74 -0.82
N SER A 121 -6.90 11.39 -0.57
CA SER A 121 -5.79 12.32 -0.55
C SER A 121 -5.44 12.81 -1.95
N GLU A 122 -5.51 14.12 -2.14
CA GLU A 122 -5.14 14.74 -3.42
C GLU A 122 -3.67 14.50 -3.77
N GLU A 123 -2.81 14.52 -2.76
CA GLU A 123 -1.38 14.28 -2.95
C GLU A 123 -1.10 12.87 -3.44
N CYS A 124 -1.73 11.87 -2.81
CA CYS A 124 -1.58 10.47 -3.23
C CYS A 124 -2.09 10.28 -4.65
N ARG A 125 -3.22 10.89 -4.96
CA ARG A 125 -3.83 10.81 -6.28
C ARG A 125 -2.94 11.44 -7.35
N ARG A 126 -2.36 12.60 -7.06
CA ARG A 126 -1.51 13.32 -8.01
C ARG A 126 -0.23 12.54 -8.34
N LEU A 127 0.38 11.93 -7.32
CA LEU A 127 1.56 11.09 -7.53
C LEU A 127 1.26 9.99 -8.55
N MET A 128 0.13 9.29 -8.39
CA MET A 128 -0.25 8.23 -9.29
C MET A 128 -0.66 8.74 -10.67
N LEU A 129 -1.43 9.83 -10.71
CA LEU A 129 -1.91 10.41 -11.97
C LEU A 129 -0.74 10.76 -12.88
N ASP A 130 0.27 11.43 -12.34
CA ASP A 130 1.45 11.85 -13.10
C ASP A 130 2.26 10.65 -13.55
N PHE A 131 2.44 9.65 -12.69
CA PHE A 131 3.21 8.45 -13.03
C PHE A 131 2.53 7.64 -14.13
N VAL A 132 1.23 7.39 -13.99
CA VAL A 132 0.47 6.59 -14.96
C VAL A 132 0.45 7.27 -16.33
N ALA A 133 0.32 8.59 -16.37
CA ALA A 133 0.34 9.34 -17.63
C ALA A 133 1.69 9.19 -18.35
N ALA A 134 2.79 9.17 -17.59
CA ALA A 134 4.13 9.04 -18.14
C ALA A 134 4.55 7.60 -18.42
N ASN A 135 3.97 6.62 -17.71
CA ASN A 135 4.41 5.22 -17.73
C ASN A 135 3.23 4.23 -17.72
N PRO A 136 2.32 4.29 -18.71
CA PRO A 136 1.10 3.46 -18.66
C PRO A 136 1.40 1.95 -18.69
N THR A 137 2.40 1.52 -19.47
CA THR A 137 2.74 0.10 -19.58
C THR A 137 3.29 -0.46 -18.26
N LEU A 138 4.14 0.30 -17.57
CA LEU A 138 4.68 -0.12 -16.27
C LEU A 138 3.57 -0.25 -15.24
N TRP A 139 2.60 0.66 -15.29
CA TRP A 139 1.46 0.61 -14.38
C TRP A 139 0.56 -0.59 -14.68
N ASP A 140 0.20 -0.80 -15.94
CA ASP A 140 -0.62 -1.94 -16.34
C ASP A 140 0.00 -3.26 -15.89
N GLU A 141 1.32 -3.39 -16.07
CA GLU A 141 2.06 -4.59 -15.65
C GLU A 141 1.95 -4.83 -14.14
N ASP A 142 2.00 -3.75 -13.34
CA ASP A 142 1.95 -3.86 -11.88
C ASP A 142 0.61 -4.36 -11.36
N ILE A 143 -0.47 -4.09 -12.08
CA ILE A 143 -1.82 -4.53 -11.72
C ILE A 143 -2.31 -5.73 -12.53
N GLY A 144 -1.40 -6.36 -13.29
CA GLY A 144 -1.73 -7.56 -14.05
C GLY A 144 -2.60 -7.31 -15.27
N GLU A 145 -2.61 -6.09 -15.82
CA GLU A 145 -3.36 -5.75 -17.02
C GLU A 145 -2.47 -5.86 -18.26
N THR A 146 -3.06 -6.32 -19.37
CA THR A 146 -2.36 -6.36 -20.64
C THR A 146 -2.54 -5.02 -21.35
N SER A 147 -1.44 -4.47 -21.83
CA SER A 147 -1.44 -3.18 -22.52
C SER A 147 -1.83 -3.31 -23.99
#